data_0f5a363e40e8df3fb17415a92b4f2ebf
#
_entry.id   0f5a363e40e8df3fb17415a92b4f2ebf
#
_cell.length_a   1.000
_cell.length_b   1.000
_cell.length_c   1.000
_cell.angle_alpha   90.00
_cell.angle_beta   90.00
_cell.angle_gamma   90.00
#
_symmetry.space_group_name_H-M   'P 1'
#
loop_
_entity.id
_entity.type
_entity.pdbx_description
1 polymer ?
#
loop_
_entity_poly.entity_id
_entity_poly.type
_entity_poly.pdbx_seq_one_letter_code
_entity_poly.pdbx_strand_id
1 'polypeptide(L)'
;AKPLFTSKAVTKNTSGHAVDISVDLKGAKELHLFVSDAGNGFACDWADWVNPRLVDTSGKETKLTSMKWNSSSSGYGSVKLNQNANGGAMKVDGKSVEGIGTHADSLISYKLPRNHQFARFLAKGALDDGGVNQRACGNQASVQFQVFAQKPTFAGASVSGPKGSGGRVG
;
A
#
# COMPACT_ATOMS: atom_id res chain seq x y z
N ALA A 1 12.26 -13.48 0.72
CA ALA A 1 12.08 -12.93 2.05
C ALA A 1 10.69 -13.25 2.56
N LYS A 2 10.58 -13.54 3.83
CA LYS A 2 9.27 -13.76 4.44
C LYS A 2 8.66 -12.43 4.85
N PRO A 3 7.38 -12.24 4.61
CA PRO A 3 6.73 -11.03 5.09
C PRO A 3 6.64 -11.02 6.61
N LEU A 4 6.75 -9.83 7.19
CA LEU A 4 6.43 -9.62 8.60
C LEU A 4 4.92 -9.62 8.79
N PHE A 5 4.18 -9.30 7.75
CA PHE A 5 2.73 -9.19 7.81
C PHE A 5 2.13 -9.46 6.43
N THR A 6 1.03 -10.19 6.41
CA THR A 6 0.24 -10.42 5.20
C THR A 6 -1.23 -10.26 5.57
N SER A 7 -1.92 -9.36 4.88
CA SER A 7 -3.34 -9.17 5.11
C SER A 7 -4.16 -10.21 4.36
N LYS A 8 -5.41 -10.35 4.73
CA LYS A 8 -6.37 -10.99 3.84
C LYS A 8 -6.61 -10.06 2.65
N ALA A 9 -7.21 -10.59 1.59
CA ALA A 9 -7.58 -9.77 0.45
C ALA A 9 -8.62 -8.72 0.87
N VAL A 10 -8.43 -7.50 0.38
CA VAL A 10 -9.39 -6.41 0.58
C VAL A 10 -10.18 -6.29 -0.70
N THR A 11 -11.49 -6.43 -0.59
CA THR A 11 -12.38 -6.38 -1.74
C THR A 11 -13.51 -5.39 -1.47
N LYS A 12 -14.35 -5.18 -2.46
CA LYS A 12 -15.54 -4.35 -2.29
C LYS A 12 -16.45 -4.85 -1.18
N ASN A 13 -16.37 -6.14 -0.85
CA ASN A 13 -17.17 -6.76 0.21
C ASN A 13 -16.51 -6.68 1.59
N THR A 14 -15.28 -6.21 1.66
CA THR A 14 -14.60 -6.01 2.93
C THR A 14 -15.21 -4.80 3.63
N SER A 15 -15.54 -4.94 4.90
CA SER A 15 -16.15 -3.85 5.68
C SER A 15 -15.26 -2.61 5.62
N GLY A 16 -15.86 -1.47 5.24
CA GLY A 16 -15.13 -0.22 5.11
C GLY A 16 -14.10 -0.20 4.01
N HIS A 17 -14.03 -1.24 3.17
CA HIS A 17 -13.03 -1.40 2.10
C HIS A 17 -11.59 -1.32 2.63
N ALA A 18 -11.37 -1.75 3.86
CA ALA A 18 -10.06 -1.60 4.50
C ALA A 18 -9.80 -2.70 5.52
N VAL A 19 -8.53 -2.93 5.80
CA VAL A 19 -8.07 -3.83 6.87
C VAL A 19 -7.04 -3.09 7.73
N ASP A 20 -7.00 -3.44 9.01
CA ASP A 20 -6.02 -2.88 9.91
C ASP A 20 -4.66 -3.57 9.71
N ILE A 21 -3.61 -2.79 9.79
CA ILE A 21 -2.24 -3.27 9.67
C ILE A 21 -1.47 -2.82 10.92
N SER A 22 -0.89 -3.80 11.63
CA SER A 22 -0.07 -3.52 12.80
C SER A 22 1.07 -4.54 12.79
N VAL A 23 2.29 -4.04 12.71
CA VAL A 23 3.46 -4.89 12.45
C VAL A 23 4.56 -4.57 13.44
N ASP A 24 5.04 -5.59 14.15
CA ASP A 24 6.24 -5.48 14.97
C ASP A 24 7.44 -5.50 14.02
N LEU A 25 8.24 -4.44 14.04
CA LEU A 25 9.36 -4.31 13.12
C LEU A 25 10.57 -5.16 13.50
N LYS A 26 10.64 -5.61 14.75
CA LYS A 26 11.70 -6.53 15.22
C LYS A 26 13.11 -6.04 14.89
N GLY A 27 13.32 -4.73 14.99
CA GLY A 27 14.63 -4.15 14.72
C GLY A 27 14.99 -4.05 13.26
N ALA A 28 14.02 -4.15 12.36
CA ALA A 28 14.27 -4.07 10.92
C ALA A 28 15.00 -2.78 10.55
N LYS A 29 15.91 -2.89 9.59
CA LYS A 29 16.66 -1.74 9.07
C LYS A 29 16.04 -1.16 7.82
N GLU A 30 15.11 -1.88 7.24
CA GLU A 30 14.39 -1.49 6.03
C GLU A 30 12.93 -1.77 6.22
N LEU A 31 12.12 -1.05 5.48
CA LEU A 31 10.67 -1.26 5.46
C LEU A 31 10.22 -1.30 4.02
N HIS A 32 9.58 -2.38 3.64
CA HIS A 32 9.07 -2.55 2.26
C HIS A 32 7.59 -2.82 2.32
N LEU A 33 6.83 -1.98 1.62
CA LEU A 33 5.38 -2.05 1.57
C LEU A 33 4.98 -2.58 0.20
N PHE A 34 4.33 -3.73 0.18
CA PHE A 34 3.94 -4.38 -1.07
C PHE A 34 2.43 -4.53 -1.16
N VAL A 35 1.89 -4.19 -2.32
CA VAL A 35 0.48 -4.41 -2.65
C VAL A 35 0.43 -5.33 -3.86
N SER A 36 -0.23 -6.47 -3.71
CA SER A 36 -0.47 -7.39 -4.83
C SER A 36 -1.92 -7.30 -5.28
N ASP A 37 -2.19 -7.88 -6.44
CA ASP A 37 -3.54 -7.92 -7.02
C ASP A 37 -4.42 -9.01 -6.39
N ALA A 38 -3.97 -9.64 -5.33
CA ALA A 38 -4.69 -10.72 -4.66
C ALA A 38 -5.00 -11.92 -5.59
N GLY A 39 -4.31 -12.00 -6.73
CA GLY A 39 -4.37 -13.19 -7.58
C GLY A 39 -5.41 -13.18 -8.69
N ASN A 40 -6.22 -12.13 -8.79
CA ASN A 40 -7.29 -12.10 -9.82
C ASN A 40 -7.08 -11.03 -10.90
N GLY A 41 -5.84 -10.55 -11.06
CA GLY A 41 -5.55 -9.49 -12.00
C GLY A 41 -5.62 -8.13 -11.35
N PHE A 42 -5.11 -7.11 -12.03
CA PHE A 42 -4.88 -5.80 -11.41
C PHE A 42 -5.90 -4.72 -11.80
N ALA A 43 -6.96 -5.08 -12.51
CA ALA A 43 -7.96 -4.11 -12.93
C ALA A 43 -8.62 -3.45 -11.73
N CYS A 44 -8.62 -2.13 -11.68
CA CYS A 44 -9.20 -1.32 -10.60
C CYS A 44 -8.57 -1.53 -9.23
N ASP A 45 -7.36 -2.07 -9.17
CA ASP A 45 -6.70 -2.38 -7.91
C ASP A 45 -5.97 -1.15 -7.36
N TRP A 46 -6.72 -0.07 -7.15
CA TRP A 46 -6.21 1.16 -6.56
C TRP A 46 -6.15 0.97 -5.06
N ALA A 47 -4.97 1.17 -4.49
CA ALA A 47 -4.72 0.89 -3.09
C ALA A 47 -4.23 2.12 -2.35
N ASP A 48 -4.64 2.25 -1.10
CA ASP A 48 -4.19 3.32 -0.22
C ASP A 48 -3.60 2.69 1.05
N TRP A 49 -2.39 3.12 1.39
CA TRP A 49 -1.84 2.92 2.73
C TRP A 49 -2.33 4.10 3.55
N VAL A 50 -3.36 3.89 4.36
CA VAL A 50 -4.03 4.98 5.07
C VAL A 50 -3.35 5.23 6.40
N ASN A 51 -2.99 6.48 6.63
CA ASN A 51 -2.34 6.93 7.86
C ASN A 51 -1.15 6.05 8.25
N PRO A 52 -0.24 5.77 7.30
CA PRO A 52 0.91 4.92 7.60
C PRO A 52 1.87 5.66 8.51
N ARG A 53 2.29 5.01 9.59
CA ARG A 53 3.15 5.65 10.58
C ARG A 53 4.00 4.64 11.32
N LEU A 54 5.11 5.13 11.82
CA LEU A 54 6.02 4.36 12.66
C LEU A 54 5.88 4.84 14.09
N VAL A 55 5.85 3.90 15.02
CA VAL A 55 5.75 4.21 16.45
C VAL A 55 7.03 3.70 17.12
N ASP A 56 7.71 4.59 17.84
CA ASP A 56 8.96 4.21 18.49
C ASP A 56 8.70 3.61 19.88
N THR A 57 9.78 3.21 20.56
CA THR A 57 9.69 2.54 21.86
C THR A 57 9.14 3.44 22.94
N SER A 58 9.11 4.75 22.72
CA SER A 58 8.52 5.71 23.68
C SER A 58 7.08 6.04 23.34
N GLY A 59 6.55 5.50 22.23
CA GLY A 59 5.19 5.78 21.81
C GLY A 59 5.06 6.98 20.87
N LYS A 60 6.18 7.61 20.50
CA LYS A 60 6.14 8.73 19.57
C LYS A 60 5.88 8.22 18.15
N GLU A 61 4.99 8.91 17.44
CA GLU A 61 4.63 8.56 16.07
C GLU A 61 5.36 9.43 15.05
N THR A 62 5.75 8.81 13.95
CA THR A 62 6.32 9.51 12.80
C THR A 62 5.50 9.09 11.58
N LYS A 63 4.87 10.06 10.92
CA LYS A 63 4.10 9.77 9.71
C LYS A 63 5.02 9.33 8.60
N LEU A 64 4.68 8.25 7.93
CA LEU A 64 5.46 7.76 6.80
C LEU A 64 5.42 8.75 5.64
N THR A 65 4.34 9.53 5.54
CA THR A 65 4.24 10.59 4.52
C THR A 65 5.26 11.70 4.69
N SER A 66 5.89 11.81 5.87
CA SER A 66 6.97 12.78 6.10
C SER A 66 8.34 12.20 5.79
N MET A 67 8.43 10.94 5.42
CA MET A 67 9.69 10.26 5.12
C MET A 67 9.81 10.06 3.62
N LYS A 68 11.05 10.05 3.14
CA LYS A 68 11.30 9.79 1.72
C LYS A 68 11.53 8.30 1.51
N TRP A 69 10.87 7.72 0.53
CA TRP A 69 11.19 6.37 0.13
C TRP A 69 12.46 6.35 -0.73
N ASN A 70 13.13 5.22 -0.71
CA ASN A 70 14.31 4.99 -1.55
C ASN A 70 13.91 4.65 -2.97
N SER A 71 12.84 3.88 -3.10
CA SER A 71 12.31 3.50 -4.40
C SER A 71 10.83 3.22 -4.28
N SER A 72 10.14 3.37 -5.39
CA SER A 72 8.70 3.08 -5.44
C SER A 72 8.32 2.64 -6.83
N SER A 73 7.29 1.79 -6.90
CA SER A 73 6.70 1.38 -8.16
C SER A 73 5.19 1.25 -7.96
N SER A 74 4.46 1.47 -9.03
CA SER A 74 3.01 1.36 -9.04
C SER A 74 2.59 0.71 -10.35
N GLY A 75 1.61 -0.16 -10.31
CA GLY A 75 1.13 -0.84 -11.50
C GLY A 75 0.41 0.07 -12.47
N TYR A 76 -0.06 1.20 -12.00
CA TYR A 76 -0.66 2.25 -12.80
C TYR A 76 -0.43 3.58 -12.08
N GLY A 77 -0.28 4.65 -12.85
CA GLY A 77 -0.01 5.96 -12.27
C GLY A 77 1.34 5.97 -11.58
N SER A 78 1.39 6.57 -10.42
CA SER A 78 2.60 6.58 -9.60
C SER A 78 2.22 6.64 -8.13
N VAL A 79 3.17 6.28 -7.28
CA VAL A 79 3.00 6.39 -5.83
C VAL A 79 2.93 7.87 -5.47
N LYS A 80 1.90 8.25 -4.73
CA LYS A 80 1.64 9.67 -4.41
C LYS A 80 1.30 9.84 -2.93
N LEU A 81 1.67 11.00 -2.41
CA LEU A 81 1.33 11.36 -1.04
C LEU A 81 -0.03 12.06 -1.02
N ASN A 82 -0.93 11.56 -0.19
CA ASN A 82 -2.25 12.15 0.05
C ASN A 82 -3.11 12.32 -1.20
N GLN A 83 -2.84 11.48 -2.18
CA GLN A 83 -3.59 11.40 -3.43
C GLN A 83 -3.63 9.94 -3.86
N ASN A 84 -4.63 9.58 -4.66
CA ASN A 84 -4.63 8.26 -5.25
C ASN A 84 -3.61 8.18 -6.39
N ALA A 85 -3.40 7.00 -6.94
CA ALA A 85 -2.36 6.77 -7.95
C ALA A 85 -2.53 7.62 -9.20
N ASN A 86 -3.72 8.11 -9.46
CA ASN A 86 -4.02 8.94 -10.62
C ASN A 86 -3.95 10.44 -10.31
N GLY A 87 -3.65 10.81 -9.07
CA GLY A 87 -3.56 12.22 -8.67
C GLY A 87 -4.88 12.83 -8.21
N GLY A 88 -5.91 12.03 -8.06
CA GLY A 88 -7.19 12.49 -7.55
C GLY A 88 -7.26 12.42 -6.03
N ALA A 89 -8.39 12.84 -5.48
CA ALA A 89 -8.61 12.81 -4.05
C ALA A 89 -8.54 11.39 -3.52
N MET A 90 -7.85 11.22 -2.39
CA MET A 90 -7.76 9.93 -1.73
C MET A 90 -8.99 9.73 -0.87
N LYS A 91 -9.82 8.77 -1.26
CA LYS A 91 -11.05 8.46 -0.56
C LYS A 91 -11.22 6.96 -0.41
N VAL A 92 -11.73 6.56 0.74
CA VAL A 92 -12.01 5.15 1.04
C VAL A 92 -13.43 5.07 1.58
N ASP A 93 -14.26 4.29 0.93
CA ASP A 93 -15.66 4.08 1.32
C ASP A 93 -16.37 5.41 1.59
N GLY A 94 -16.15 6.37 0.68
CA GLY A 94 -16.79 7.69 0.73
C GLY A 94 -16.13 8.69 1.64
N LYS A 95 -15.07 8.33 2.36
CA LYS A 95 -14.43 9.22 3.33
C LYS A 95 -13.08 9.67 2.83
N SER A 96 -12.78 10.96 2.97
CA SER A 96 -11.45 11.49 2.67
C SER A 96 -10.46 10.98 3.69
N VAL A 97 -9.31 10.50 3.21
CA VAL A 97 -8.25 9.98 4.07
C VAL A 97 -6.91 10.53 3.62
N GLU A 98 -5.89 10.33 4.44
CA GLU A 98 -4.51 10.72 4.14
C GLU A 98 -3.63 9.48 4.15
N GLY A 99 -2.58 9.51 3.35
CA GLY A 99 -1.62 8.42 3.32
C GLY A 99 -0.87 8.38 2.01
N ILE A 100 -0.67 7.16 1.52
CA ILE A 100 0.10 6.92 0.29
C ILE A 100 -0.78 6.14 -0.67
N GLY A 101 -1.05 6.74 -1.84
CA GLY A 101 -1.85 6.11 -2.88
C GLY A 101 -0.97 5.41 -3.90
N THR A 102 -1.42 4.26 -4.35
CA THR A 102 -0.71 3.44 -5.32
C THR A 102 -1.68 2.52 -6.05
N HIS A 103 -1.17 1.66 -6.89
CA HIS A 103 -1.94 0.67 -7.64
C HIS A 103 -1.17 -0.65 -7.67
N ALA A 104 -1.87 -1.75 -7.50
CA ALA A 104 -1.21 -3.05 -7.57
C ALA A 104 -0.62 -3.29 -8.97
N ASP A 105 0.48 -3.96 -9.10
CA ASP A 105 1.32 -4.34 -7.99
C ASP A 105 2.24 -3.17 -7.66
N SER A 106 2.52 -3.00 -6.40
CA SER A 106 3.28 -1.84 -5.95
C SER A 106 4.26 -2.23 -4.86
N LEU A 107 5.47 -1.72 -4.96
CA LEU A 107 6.49 -1.89 -3.94
C LEU A 107 7.07 -0.53 -3.59
N ILE A 108 7.02 -0.19 -2.31
CA ILE A 108 7.58 1.07 -1.80
C ILE A 108 8.61 0.69 -0.75
N SER A 109 9.84 1.15 -0.93
CA SER A 109 10.97 0.73 -0.10
C SER A 109 11.60 1.90 0.63
N TYR A 110 11.83 1.73 1.92
CA TYR A 110 12.43 2.74 2.79
C TYR A 110 13.66 2.14 3.48
N LYS A 111 14.70 2.97 3.63
CA LYS A 111 15.76 2.70 4.59
C LYS A 111 15.43 3.41 5.87
N LEU A 112 15.41 2.69 6.97
CA LEU A 112 15.17 3.32 8.26
C LEU A 112 16.46 3.92 8.79
N PRO A 113 16.40 5.04 9.52
CA PRO A 113 17.59 5.68 10.04
C PRO A 113 18.41 4.74 10.91
N ARG A 114 19.71 4.91 10.86
CA ARG A 114 20.61 4.14 11.71
C ARG A 114 20.30 4.42 13.18
N ASN A 115 20.26 3.36 13.98
CA ASN A 115 19.93 3.48 15.40
C ASN A 115 18.53 4.01 15.66
N HIS A 116 17.59 3.80 14.70
CA HIS A 116 16.23 4.18 14.94
C HIS A 116 15.62 3.38 16.09
N GLN A 117 14.61 3.95 16.71
CA GLN A 117 13.90 3.31 17.82
C GLN A 117 12.48 2.91 17.42
N PHE A 118 12.20 2.81 16.13
CA PHE A 118 10.88 2.42 15.65
C PHE A 118 10.60 0.96 16.01
N ALA A 119 9.50 0.75 16.70
CA ALA A 119 9.10 -0.59 17.15
C ALA A 119 8.01 -1.19 16.28
N ARG A 120 7.08 -0.36 15.79
CA ARG A 120 5.93 -0.84 15.05
C ARG A 120 5.63 0.03 13.85
N PHE A 121 5.02 -0.61 12.84
CA PHE A 121 4.41 0.07 11.70
C PHE A 121 2.90 -0.10 11.81
N LEU A 122 2.16 1.00 11.70
CA LEU A 122 0.70 0.99 11.78
C LEU A 122 0.11 1.68 10.55
N ALA A 123 -0.98 1.12 10.03
CA ALA A 123 -1.70 1.70 8.91
C ALA A 123 -3.06 1.02 8.77
N LYS A 124 -3.86 1.50 7.83
CA LYS A 124 -4.93 0.70 7.25
C LYS A 124 -4.57 0.47 5.79
N GLY A 125 -4.85 -0.71 5.29
CA GLY A 125 -4.73 -1.01 3.87
C GLY A 125 -6.10 -0.99 3.25
N ALA A 126 -6.30 -0.19 2.20
CA ALA A 126 -7.64 0.05 1.69
C ALA A 126 -7.69 0.09 0.18
N LEU A 127 -8.88 -0.18 -0.36
CA LEU A 127 -9.19 0.09 -1.76
C LEU A 127 -9.64 1.53 -1.89
N ASP A 128 -9.05 2.26 -2.84
CA ASP A 128 -9.44 3.64 -3.11
C ASP A 128 -10.73 3.67 -3.92
N ASP A 129 -11.58 4.66 -3.64
CA ASP A 129 -12.84 4.81 -4.37
C ASP A 129 -12.63 5.02 -5.86
N GLY A 130 -11.48 5.58 -6.26
CA GLY A 130 -11.17 5.78 -7.68
C GLY A 130 -11.14 4.48 -8.47
N GLY A 131 -10.81 3.37 -7.83
CA GLY A 131 -10.86 2.05 -8.47
C GLY A 131 -12.20 1.39 -8.25
N VAL A 132 -12.60 1.24 -6.99
CA VAL A 132 -13.78 0.48 -6.60
C VAL A 132 -15.07 1.00 -7.24
N ASN A 133 -15.16 2.30 -7.47
CA ASN A 133 -16.38 2.89 -8.02
C ASN A 133 -16.42 2.91 -9.54
N GLN A 134 -15.43 2.35 -10.23
CA GLN A 134 -15.47 2.27 -11.67
C GLN A 134 -16.43 1.17 -12.12
N ARG A 135 -17.22 1.48 -13.13
CA ARG A 135 -18.26 0.56 -13.58
C ARG A 135 -17.70 -0.71 -14.23
N ALA A 136 -16.63 -0.55 -15.00
CA ALA A 136 -16.10 -1.65 -15.80
C ALA A 136 -15.44 -2.73 -14.97
N CYS A 137 -14.77 -2.36 -13.87
CA CYS A 137 -13.96 -3.32 -13.12
C CYS A 137 -14.02 -3.15 -11.61
N GLY A 138 -14.81 -2.20 -11.09
CA GLY A 138 -14.84 -1.95 -9.66
C GLY A 138 -15.22 -3.16 -8.83
N ASN A 139 -16.11 -4.00 -9.35
CA ASN A 139 -16.51 -5.20 -8.62
C ASN A 139 -15.40 -6.26 -8.56
N GLN A 140 -14.38 -6.12 -9.37
CA GLN A 140 -13.24 -7.05 -9.40
C GLN A 140 -12.06 -6.54 -8.59
N ALA A 141 -12.13 -5.30 -8.12
CA ALA A 141 -11.03 -4.70 -7.37
C ALA A 141 -10.73 -5.53 -6.13
N SER A 142 -9.48 -5.90 -5.99
CA SER A 142 -9.00 -6.65 -4.84
C SER A 142 -7.52 -6.43 -4.69
N VAL A 143 -7.06 -6.27 -3.46
CA VAL A 143 -5.63 -6.10 -3.17
C VAL A 143 -5.27 -6.85 -1.90
N GLN A 144 -4.01 -7.18 -1.78
CA GLN A 144 -3.47 -7.76 -0.56
C GLN A 144 -2.25 -6.96 -0.16
N PHE A 145 -2.15 -6.65 1.12
CA PHE A 145 -1.07 -5.83 1.67
C PHE A 145 -0.07 -6.71 2.39
N GLN A 146 1.20 -6.49 2.12
CA GLN A 146 2.27 -7.18 2.81
C GLN A 146 3.34 -6.20 3.23
N VAL A 147 3.99 -6.49 4.35
CA VAL A 147 5.08 -5.69 4.90
C VAL A 147 6.29 -6.60 5.08
N PHE A 148 7.45 -6.15 4.59
CA PHE A 148 8.69 -6.91 4.66
C PHE A 148 9.79 -6.09 5.33
N ALA A 149 10.68 -6.78 6.03
CA ALA A 149 11.90 -6.18 6.62
C ALA A 149 13.07 -6.21 5.63
N GLN A 150 12.98 -7.03 4.60
CA GLN A 150 13.99 -7.15 3.57
C GLN A 150 13.30 -7.05 2.24
N LYS A 151 13.99 -6.49 1.24
CA LYS A 151 13.37 -6.30 -0.06
C LYS A 151 12.94 -7.64 -0.63
N PRO A 152 11.66 -7.81 -0.90
CA PRO A 152 11.17 -9.07 -1.44
C PRO A 152 11.62 -9.25 -2.88
N THR A 153 11.81 -10.51 -3.27
CA THR A 153 12.04 -10.88 -4.66
C THR A 153 10.85 -11.70 -5.11
N PHE A 154 10.30 -11.35 -6.24
CA PHE A 154 9.17 -12.07 -6.81
C PHE A 154 9.54 -12.52 -8.20
N ALA A 155 8.99 -13.65 -8.59
CA ALA A 155 9.05 -14.03 -9.98
C ALA A 155 8.44 -12.92 -10.83
N GLY A 156 7.54 -12.19 -10.26
CA GLY A 156 6.90 -11.09 -10.94
C GLY A 156 7.50 -9.73 -10.62
N ALA A 157 8.76 -9.67 -10.25
CA ALA A 157 9.38 -8.37 -9.98
C ALA A 157 9.27 -7.47 -11.19
N SER A 158 9.07 -8.02 -12.34
CA SER A 158 8.72 -7.28 -13.54
C SER A 158 7.47 -6.44 -13.36
N VAL A 159 6.69 -6.73 -12.36
CA VAL A 159 5.50 -5.93 -12.09
C VAL A 159 5.84 -4.51 -11.72
N SER A 160 7.09 -4.23 -11.48
CA SER A 160 7.50 -2.84 -11.33
C SER A 160 7.21 -2.06 -12.61
N GLY A 161 7.09 -2.74 -13.73
CA GLY A 161 6.72 -2.07 -14.96
C GLY A 161 5.28 -1.64 -14.91
N PRO A 162 4.97 -0.50 -15.49
CA PRO A 162 3.61 -0.03 -15.52
C PRO A 162 2.74 -0.97 -16.34
N LYS A 163 1.84 -1.60 -15.70
CA LYS A 163 0.80 -2.35 -16.37
C LYS A 163 -0.46 -1.54 -16.34
N GLY A 164 -0.24 -0.27 -16.46
CA GLY A 164 -1.18 0.74 -16.08
C GLY A 164 -2.55 0.65 -16.68
N SER A 165 -2.67 -0.03 -17.78
CA SER A 165 -3.99 -0.18 -18.37
C SER A 165 -5.00 -0.76 -17.40
N GLY A 166 -4.54 -1.64 -16.50
CA GLY A 166 -5.44 -2.23 -15.53
C GLY A 166 -6.10 -1.21 -14.62
N GLY A 167 -5.36 -0.19 -14.24
CA GLY A 167 -5.91 0.84 -13.38
C GLY A 167 -6.78 1.82 -14.11
N ARG A 168 -6.63 1.92 -15.40
CA ARG A 168 -7.39 2.88 -16.19
C ARG A 168 -8.67 2.28 -16.74
N VAL A 169 -8.65 1.01 -16.90
CA VAL A 169 -9.79 0.32 -17.47
C VAL A 169 -10.91 0.43 -16.49
N GLY A 170 -11.75 1.21 -16.86
CA GLY A 170 -12.78 1.39 -15.92
C GLY A 170 -12.14 1.80 -14.70
#